data_d3a25ee70ab5d5a33f0bf4c85b24832a
#
_entry.id   d3a25ee70ab5d5a33f0bf4c85b24832a
#
_cell.length_a   1.000
_cell.length_b   1.000
_cell.length_c   1.000
_cell.angle_alpha   90.00
_cell.angle_beta   90.00
_cell.angle_gamma   90.00
#
_symmetry.space_group_name_H-M   'P 1'
#
loop_
_entity.id
_entity.type
_entity.pdbx_description
1 polymer ?
#
loop_
_entity_poly.entity_id
_entity_poly.type
_entity_poly.pdbx_seq_one_letter_code
_entity_poly.pdbx_strand_id
1 'polypeptide(L)' 'MATSVDDVTEAMKDVVDPELGINVVDLGLIYDVMVDEANIAILNMTLTSAACPLQDVIEDQTRAALAGMTTDVKINWV' A
#
# COMPACT_ATOMS: atom_id res chain seq x y z
N MET A 1 8.70 -7.87 -17.24
CA MET A 1 9.54 -7.95 -16.02
C MET A 1 8.68 -7.77 -14.79
N ALA A 2 9.01 -8.47 -13.72
CA ALA A 2 8.26 -8.34 -12.48
C ALA A 2 8.51 -6.96 -11.84
N THR A 3 7.49 -6.43 -11.20
CA THR A 3 7.59 -5.19 -10.43
C THR A 3 8.51 -5.42 -9.22
N SER A 4 9.38 -4.46 -8.94
CA SER A 4 10.27 -4.58 -7.79
C SER A 4 9.62 -4.02 -6.52
N VAL A 5 10.19 -4.40 -5.36
CA VAL A 5 9.78 -3.83 -4.08
C VAL A 5 9.94 -2.31 -4.08
N ASP A 6 11.03 -1.82 -4.68
CA ASP A 6 11.27 -0.38 -4.77
C ASP A 6 10.18 0.33 -5.60
N ASP A 7 9.75 -0.28 -6.69
CA ASP A 7 8.68 0.28 -7.53
C ASP A 7 7.36 0.36 -6.76
N VAL A 8 7.04 -0.68 -5.99
CA VAL A 8 5.83 -0.69 -5.17
C VAL A 8 5.92 0.38 -4.08
N THR A 9 7.06 0.50 -3.43
CA THR A 9 7.26 1.51 -2.39
C THR A 9 7.12 2.92 -2.95
N GLU A 10 7.67 3.18 -4.13
CA GLU A 10 7.53 4.47 -4.81
C GLU A 10 6.06 4.77 -5.13
N ALA A 11 5.33 3.77 -5.62
CA ALA A 11 3.91 3.94 -5.92
C ALA A 11 3.09 4.21 -4.66
N MET A 12 3.48 3.62 -3.53
CA MET A 12 2.78 3.84 -2.26
C MET A 12 2.91 5.28 -1.74
N LYS A 13 3.87 6.05 -2.24
CA LYS A 13 3.96 7.47 -1.91
C LYS A 13 2.80 8.28 -2.47
N ASP A 14 2.07 7.74 -3.44
CA ASP A 14 0.84 8.36 -3.94
C ASP A 14 -0.40 8.01 -3.10
N VAL A 15 -0.26 7.06 -2.17
CA VAL A 15 -1.34 6.68 -1.26
C VAL A 15 -1.28 7.58 -0.03
N VAL A 16 -2.24 8.49 0.08
CA VAL A 16 -2.25 9.53 1.09
C VAL A 16 -3.34 9.25 2.12
N ASP A 17 -2.98 9.34 3.41
CA ASP A 17 -3.95 9.29 4.50
C ASP A 17 -4.82 10.55 4.42
N PRO A 18 -6.14 10.41 4.21
CA PRO A 18 -7.01 11.58 4.02
C PRO A 18 -7.19 12.42 5.30
N GLU A 19 -6.92 11.87 6.47
CA GLU A 19 -7.02 12.62 7.71
C GLU A 19 -5.80 13.52 7.95
N LEU A 20 -4.61 13.02 7.57
CA LEU A 20 -3.35 13.69 7.86
C LEU A 20 -2.77 14.40 6.64
N GLY A 21 -3.20 14.03 5.43
CA GLY A 21 -2.67 14.60 4.21
C GLY A 21 -1.23 14.21 3.91
N ILE A 22 -0.74 13.14 4.51
CA ILE A 22 0.63 12.65 4.37
C ILE A 22 0.57 11.23 3.83
N ASN A 23 1.49 10.88 2.93
CA ASN A 23 1.50 9.54 2.34
C ASN A 23 1.88 8.47 3.37
N VAL A 24 1.40 7.24 3.12
CA VAL A 24 1.56 6.14 4.09
C VAL A 24 3.01 5.72 4.29
N VAL A 25 3.88 5.97 3.33
CA VAL A 25 5.30 5.67 3.45
C VAL A 25 5.97 6.61 4.48
N ASP A 26 5.71 7.90 4.35
CA ASP A 26 6.26 8.91 5.27
C ASP A 26 5.67 8.77 6.68
N LEU A 27 4.43 8.30 6.79
CA LEU A 27 3.80 8.06 8.08
C LEU A 27 4.36 6.83 8.80
N GLY A 28 5.12 5.98 8.09
CA GLY A 28 5.63 4.76 8.69
C GLY A 28 4.58 3.68 8.88
N LEU A 29 3.50 3.72 8.11
CA LEU A 29 2.41 2.75 8.21
C LEU A 29 2.71 1.43 7.50
N ILE A 30 3.72 1.41 6.65
CA ILE A 30 4.13 0.22 5.91
C ILE A 30 5.30 -0.43 6.63
N TYR A 31 5.09 -1.66 7.12
CA TYR A 31 6.13 -2.41 7.80
C TYR A 31 6.98 -3.22 6.84
N ASP A 32 6.36 -3.76 5.79
CA ASP A 32 7.06 -4.62 4.86
C ASP A 32 6.35 -4.60 3.51
N VAL A 33 7.12 -4.79 2.45
CA VAL A 33 6.61 -4.84 1.08
C VAL A 33 7.28 -6.01 0.38
N MET A 34 6.46 -6.86 -0.24
CA MET A 34 6.95 -8.00 -1.00
C MET A 34 6.23 -8.07 -2.34
N VAL A 35 6.90 -8.64 -3.33
CA VAL A 35 6.30 -8.95 -4.62
C VAL A 35 6.62 -10.41 -4.91
N ASP A 36 5.57 -11.23 -5.14
CA ASP A 36 5.77 -12.65 -5.38
C ASP A 36 6.00 -12.96 -6.86
N GLU A 37 6.17 -14.24 -7.17
CA GLU A 37 6.44 -14.70 -8.55
C GLU A 37 5.30 -14.43 -9.50
N ALA A 38 4.07 -14.32 -9.00
CA ALA A 38 2.90 -13.99 -9.78
C ALA A 38 2.70 -12.48 -9.96
N ASN A 39 3.67 -11.68 -9.53
CA ASN A 39 3.63 -10.22 -9.56
C ASN A 39 2.49 -9.66 -8.69
N ILE A 40 2.25 -10.31 -7.55
CA ILE A 40 1.27 -9.85 -6.56
C ILE A 40 2.02 -9.08 -5.48
N ALA A 41 1.61 -7.84 -5.25
CA ALA A 41 2.19 -7.02 -4.18
C ALA A 41 1.58 -7.44 -2.83
N ILE A 42 2.43 -7.72 -1.86
CA ILE A 42 2.02 -8.10 -0.51
C ILE A 42 2.56 -7.03 0.44
N LEU A 43 1.65 -6.37 1.12
CA LEU A 43 1.97 -5.22 1.98
C LEU A 43 1.54 -5.52 3.41
N ASN A 44 2.47 -5.40 4.36
CA ASN A 44 2.15 -5.45 5.78
C ASN A 44 2.04 -4.02 6.28
N MET A 45 0.85 -3.62 6.66
CA MET A 45 0.54 -2.24 7.02
C MET A 45 -0.17 -2.18 8.36
N THR A 46 -0.15 -1.00 8.95
CA THR A 46 -0.89 -0.69 10.17
C THR A 46 -1.58 0.65 10.03
N LEU A 47 -2.58 0.89 10.88
CA LEU A 47 -3.21 2.21 11.00
C LEU A 47 -3.04 2.69 12.43
N THR A 48 -2.75 3.98 12.58
CA THR A 48 -2.63 4.61 13.89
C THR A 48 -3.99 4.98 14.47
N SER A 49 -5.03 4.95 13.65
CA SER A 49 -6.41 5.28 14.02
C SER A 49 -7.28 4.03 13.91
N ALA A 50 -8.26 3.90 14.79
CA ALA A 50 -9.22 2.80 14.78
C ALA A 50 -10.40 3.05 13.81
N ALA A 51 -10.34 4.05 12.96
CA ALA A 51 -11.40 4.38 12.02
C ALA A 51 -11.46 3.34 10.89
N CYS A 52 -12.46 2.47 10.92
CA CYS A 52 -12.63 1.43 9.90
C CYS A 52 -12.77 1.98 8.47
N PRO A 53 -13.49 3.10 8.23
CA PRO A 53 -13.57 3.64 6.87
C PRO A 53 -12.23 4.04 6.27
N LEU A 54 -11.26 4.41 7.09
CA LEU A 54 -9.94 4.81 6.64
C LEU A 54 -9.18 3.64 6.03
N GLN A 55 -9.32 2.46 6.61
CA GLN A 55 -8.70 1.24 6.08
C GLN A 55 -9.18 0.97 4.66
N ASP A 56 -10.47 1.05 4.41
CA ASP A 56 -11.04 0.83 3.08
C ASP A 56 -10.56 1.87 2.07
N VAL A 57 -10.47 3.12 2.48
CA VAL A 57 -9.99 4.21 1.62
C VAL A 57 -8.53 3.96 1.22
N ILE A 58 -7.70 3.58 2.16
CA ILE A 58 -6.28 3.30 1.88
C ILE A 58 -6.13 2.07 0.99
N GLU A 59 -6.92 1.02 1.21
CA GLU A 59 -6.90 -0.15 0.34
C GLU A 59 -7.28 0.22 -1.10
N ASP A 60 -8.32 1.02 -1.29
CA ASP A 60 -8.74 1.45 -2.62
C ASP A 60 -7.65 2.26 -3.30
N GLN A 61 -7.03 3.20 -2.60
CA GLN A 61 -5.93 3.99 -3.15
C GLN A 61 -4.73 3.11 -3.50
N THR A 62 -4.42 2.14 -2.66
CA THR A 62 -3.31 1.21 -2.90
C THR A 62 -3.55 0.39 -4.16
N ARG A 63 -4.75 -0.15 -4.32
CA ARG A 63 -5.10 -0.91 -5.52
C ARG A 63 -5.01 -0.06 -6.76
N ALA A 64 -5.49 1.18 -6.69
CA ALA A 64 -5.42 2.11 -7.81
C ALA A 64 -3.97 2.48 -8.16
N ALA A 65 -3.14 2.72 -7.16
CA ALA A 65 -1.75 3.09 -7.37
C ALA A 65 -0.93 1.96 -7.99
N LEU A 66 -1.26 0.71 -7.66
CA LEU A 66 -0.52 -0.47 -8.11
C LEU A 66 -1.17 -1.18 -9.30
N ALA A 67 -2.33 -0.74 -9.75
CA ALA A 67 -3.11 -1.43 -10.79
C ALA A 67 -2.36 -1.58 -12.11
N GLY A 68 -1.47 -0.65 -12.44
CA GLY A 68 -0.70 -0.68 -13.68
C GLY A 68 0.61 -1.44 -13.58
N MET A 69 1.02 -1.87 -12.39
CA MET A 69 2.33 -2.49 -12.21
C MET A 69 2.28 -3.88 -11.57
N THR A 70 1.20 -4.23 -10.88
CA THR A 70 1.06 -5.55 -10.26
C THR A 70 -0.21 -6.24 -10.74
N THR A 71 -0.20 -7.59 -10.69
CA THR A 71 -1.36 -8.38 -11.06
C THR A 71 -2.48 -8.26 -10.02
N ASP A 72 -2.10 -8.21 -8.75
CA ASP A 72 -3.03 -8.09 -7.63
C ASP A 72 -2.30 -7.49 -6.44
N VAL A 73 -3.05 -7.14 -5.43
CA VAL A 73 -2.52 -6.54 -4.20
C VAL A 73 -3.14 -7.24 -2.99
N LYS A 74 -2.30 -7.65 -2.05
CA LYS A 74 -2.73 -8.19 -0.77
C LYS A 74 -2.21 -7.28 0.34
N ILE A 75 -3.10 -6.86 1.22
CA ILE A 75 -2.73 -6.01 2.35
C ILE A 75 -3.03 -6.77 3.64
N ASN A 76 -1.99 -6.97 4.45
CA ASN A 76 -2.12 -7.57 5.78
C ASN A 76 -2.10 -6.44 6.80
N TRP A 77 -3.23 -6.23 7.47
CA TRP A 77 -3.33 -5.22 8.53
C TRP A 77 -2.83 -5.80 9.85
N VAL A 78 -1.92 -5.11 10.45
CA VAL A 78 -1.26 -5.55 11.69
C VAL A 78 -1.87 -4.84 12.90
#